data_68a5d23602b07a80fc7a4055b4af5454
#
_entry.id   68a5d23602b07a80fc7a4055b4af5454
#
_cell.length_a   1.000
_cell.length_b   1.000
_cell.length_c   1.000
_cell.angle_alpha   90.00
_cell.angle_beta   90.00
_cell.angle_gamma   90.00
#
_symmetry.space_group_name_H-M   'P 1'
#
loop_
_entity.id
_entity.type
_entity.pdbx_description
1 polymer ?
#
loop_
_entity_poly.entity_id
_entity_poly.type
_entity_poly.pdbx_seq_one_letter_code
_entity_poly.pdbx_strand_id
1 'polypeptide(L)'
;MHLFIIDLFISLDTVAPLIDGLNRNKQKTKICFANPLQDFSNHKLVQYLNKSKFNENHGTLCLGIYNKFFFSLLKIIMSFPLIILKKLNRIWRNIYNNKIFFNEDQLIKFLNKNQIKTVTLENSLPSKKKNIIINACNKIEIPIICIASGLFTQKKKEIIGIDFFEKIDFFLTPNLFAPYSKNILNSKKFILCGSPRYDYEWIKKLKEIYDYKYDLKNKKLKIAYFTRTTSYNFNQHLELIKKLKQIKNVEIKLGNKPREIVPLKVSLFGTDDLNTSELIIWSDIVVSSATSVLVESVQRDRLTICLEYLTPERDNYASYFSDHERVVSIAKSSEKVINIINNFNFNRKSKVINKNDISLFLDSFIHMKNEGYNIVENIIKYYLNIKTLYKNK
;
A
#
# COMPACT_ATOMS: atom_id res chain seq x y z
N MET A 1 6.34 16.52 17.71
CA MET A 1 5.98 16.29 16.31
C MET A 1 6.07 14.79 16.02
N HIS A 2 5.17 14.22 15.20
CA HIS A 2 5.21 12.83 14.77
C HIS A 2 5.83 12.74 13.39
N LEU A 3 6.85 11.89 13.21
CA LEU A 3 7.56 11.71 11.94
C LEU A 3 7.10 10.43 11.24
N PHE A 4 6.73 10.54 9.97
CA PHE A 4 6.40 9.42 9.10
C PHE A 4 7.48 9.27 8.03
N ILE A 5 8.13 8.10 7.99
CA ILE A 5 9.17 7.78 7.00
C ILE A 5 8.58 6.82 5.97
N ILE A 6 8.49 7.27 4.73
CA ILE A 6 7.83 6.60 3.61
C ILE A 6 8.88 6.27 2.54
N ASP A 7 8.91 5.03 2.07
CA ASP A 7 9.83 4.61 1.00
C ASP A 7 9.15 4.51 -0.37
N LEU A 8 7.90 4.07 -0.41
CA LEU A 8 7.15 3.83 -1.64
C LEU A 8 5.80 4.56 -1.64
N PHE A 9 5.23 4.81 -2.83
CA PHE A 9 3.88 5.38 -2.95
C PHE A 9 2.81 4.57 -2.21
N ILE A 10 2.93 3.24 -2.21
CA ILE A 10 1.98 2.37 -1.50
C ILE A 10 2.01 2.60 0.02
N SER A 11 3.15 3.02 0.54
CA SER A 11 3.31 3.39 1.96
C SER A 11 2.50 4.64 2.30
N LEU A 12 2.44 5.58 1.37
CA LEU A 12 1.66 6.81 1.55
C LEU A 12 0.18 6.50 1.74
N ASP A 13 -0.38 5.57 0.96
CA ASP A 13 -1.78 5.17 1.10
C ASP A 13 -2.10 4.61 2.50
N THR A 14 -1.13 3.99 3.15
CA THR A 14 -1.29 3.42 4.48
C THR A 14 -1.18 4.48 5.58
N VAL A 15 -0.28 5.46 5.43
CA VAL A 15 -0.02 6.44 6.50
C VAL A 15 -0.79 7.75 6.34
N ALA A 16 -1.23 8.11 5.13
CA ALA A 16 -1.95 9.35 4.89
C ALA A 16 -3.22 9.51 5.78
N PRO A 17 -4.05 8.47 5.98
CA PRO A 17 -5.19 8.57 6.90
C PRO A 17 -4.79 8.84 8.34
N LEU A 18 -3.65 8.28 8.81
CA LEU A 18 -3.15 8.55 10.16
C LEU A 18 -2.63 9.98 10.30
N ILE A 19 -1.92 10.49 9.29
CA ILE A 19 -1.45 11.87 9.25
C ILE A 19 -2.64 12.83 9.28
N ASP A 20 -3.65 12.59 8.45
CA ASP A 20 -4.88 13.37 8.43
C ASP A 20 -5.59 13.35 9.78
N GLY A 21 -5.74 12.17 10.39
CA GLY A 21 -6.36 12.02 11.68
C GLY A 21 -5.59 12.72 12.81
N LEU A 22 -4.26 12.61 12.85
CA LEU A 22 -3.42 13.36 13.81
C LEU A 22 -3.54 14.86 13.61
N ASN A 23 -3.56 15.33 12.37
CA ASN A 23 -3.71 16.75 12.05
C ASN A 23 -5.09 17.30 12.49
N ARG A 24 -6.17 16.51 12.33
CA ARG A 24 -7.50 16.85 12.88
C ARG A 24 -7.46 16.98 14.41
N ASN A 25 -6.64 16.18 15.07
CA ASN A 25 -6.38 16.27 16.52
C ASN A 25 -5.30 17.32 16.89
N LYS A 26 -5.00 18.26 15.99
CA LYS A 26 -4.03 19.35 16.18
C LYS A 26 -2.61 18.87 16.53
N GLN A 27 -2.27 17.63 16.18
CA GLN A 27 -0.93 17.10 16.36
C GLN A 27 -0.07 17.45 15.14
N LYS A 28 1.13 17.97 15.40
CA LYS A 28 2.07 18.28 14.33
C LYS A 28 2.66 16.98 13.76
N THR A 29 2.63 16.86 12.46
CA THR A 29 3.19 15.73 11.72
C THR A 29 4.24 16.20 10.73
N LYS A 30 5.18 15.31 10.39
CA LYS A 30 6.19 15.56 9.37
C LYS A 30 6.34 14.32 8.50
N ILE A 31 6.35 14.51 7.18
CA ILE A 31 6.51 13.44 6.21
C ILE A 31 7.93 13.54 5.64
N CYS A 32 8.64 12.41 5.62
CA CYS A 32 9.94 12.28 4.98
C CYS A 32 9.93 11.08 4.04
N PHE A 33 10.41 11.29 2.82
CA PHE A 33 10.53 10.26 1.80
C PHE A 33 11.93 9.65 1.84
N ALA A 34 12.01 8.35 2.09
CA ALA A 34 13.27 7.64 2.15
C ALA A 34 13.78 7.21 0.77
N ASN A 35 12.93 7.27 -0.27
CA ASN A 35 13.29 6.95 -1.65
C ASN A 35 13.52 8.22 -2.48
N PRO A 36 14.77 8.53 -2.84
CA PRO A 36 15.08 9.72 -3.61
C PRO A 36 14.66 9.64 -5.08
N LEU A 37 14.35 8.43 -5.57
CA LEU A 37 13.98 8.22 -6.97
C LEU A 37 12.51 8.45 -7.25
N GLN A 38 11.69 8.59 -6.20
CA GLN A 38 10.26 8.86 -6.34
C GLN A 38 9.98 10.32 -6.05
N ASP A 39 9.39 11.02 -7.01
CA ASP A 39 8.88 12.36 -6.82
C ASP A 39 7.45 12.33 -6.30
N PHE A 40 7.32 12.63 -5.01
CA PHE A 40 6.02 12.66 -4.33
C PHE A 40 5.34 14.04 -4.40
N SER A 41 6.00 15.07 -4.93
CA SER A 41 5.51 16.45 -4.89
C SER A 41 4.15 16.63 -5.60
N ASN A 42 3.96 15.89 -6.70
CA ASN A 42 2.74 15.94 -7.51
C ASN A 42 1.69 14.90 -7.09
N HIS A 43 1.95 14.12 -6.06
CA HIS A 43 0.98 13.11 -5.62
C HIS A 43 -0.21 13.78 -4.90
N LYS A 44 -1.44 13.51 -5.36
CA LYS A 44 -2.67 14.14 -4.83
C LYS A 44 -2.82 14.03 -3.31
N LEU A 45 -2.43 12.88 -2.72
CA LEU A 45 -2.47 12.73 -1.26
C LEU A 45 -1.46 13.63 -0.55
N VAL A 46 -0.26 13.82 -1.11
CA VAL A 46 0.73 14.75 -0.54
C VAL A 46 0.21 16.19 -0.63
N GLN A 47 -0.32 16.58 -1.78
CA GLN A 47 -0.93 17.89 -1.97
C GLN A 47 -2.09 18.13 -1.01
N TYR A 48 -2.93 17.09 -0.80
CA TYR A 48 -4.02 17.15 0.18
C TYR A 48 -3.49 17.36 1.61
N LEU A 49 -2.53 16.53 2.04
CA LEU A 49 -1.97 16.62 3.39
C LEU A 49 -1.26 17.96 3.64
N ASN A 50 -0.61 18.52 2.63
CA ASN A 50 0.08 19.82 2.71
C ASN A 50 -0.87 21.02 2.88
N LYS A 51 -2.18 20.86 2.66
CA LYS A 51 -3.17 21.90 3.00
C LYS A 51 -3.36 22.08 4.52
N SER A 52 -2.97 21.09 5.32
CA SER A 52 -3.03 21.18 6.76
C SER A 52 -1.87 21.97 7.33
N LYS A 53 -2.14 22.99 8.15
CA LYS A 53 -1.10 23.75 8.90
C LYS A 53 -0.34 22.91 9.94
N PHE A 54 -0.81 21.71 10.23
CA PHE A 54 -0.19 20.78 11.19
C PHE A 54 0.71 19.75 10.49
N ASN A 55 0.76 19.72 9.14
CA ASN A 55 1.62 18.84 8.40
C ASN A 55 2.79 19.60 7.77
N GLU A 56 3.99 19.09 7.96
CA GLU A 56 5.19 19.59 7.30
C GLU A 56 5.74 18.50 6.38
N ASN A 57 5.85 18.82 5.10
CA ASN A 57 6.56 17.97 4.15
C ASN A 57 8.04 18.34 4.15
N HIS A 58 8.88 17.40 4.55
CA HIS A 58 10.33 17.59 4.52
C HIS A 58 10.95 17.25 3.15
N GLY A 59 10.17 16.69 2.23
CA GLY A 59 10.69 16.17 0.98
C GLY A 59 11.49 14.88 1.19
N THR A 60 12.53 14.68 0.38
CA THR A 60 13.33 13.46 0.44
C THR A 60 14.29 13.51 1.64
N LEU A 61 14.24 12.46 2.47
CA LEU A 61 15.14 12.24 3.59
C LEU A 61 16.51 11.75 3.08
N CYS A 62 17.20 12.58 2.33
CA CYS A 62 18.56 12.33 1.92
C CYS A 62 19.50 12.90 2.97
N LEU A 63 19.79 12.12 3.98
CA LEU A 63 20.66 12.47 5.09
C LEU A 63 22.16 12.22 4.77
N GLY A 64 22.53 12.31 3.50
CA GLY A 64 23.91 12.18 3.04
C GLY A 64 24.38 13.43 2.33
N ILE A 65 25.68 13.51 2.10
CA ILE A 65 26.44 14.66 1.56
C ILE A 65 25.99 15.12 0.16
N TYR A 66 25.02 14.43 -0.45
CA TYR A 66 24.68 14.62 -1.85
C TYR A 66 23.44 15.49 -2.05
N ASN A 67 23.73 16.70 -2.50
CA ASN A 67 22.87 17.79 -2.89
C ASN A 67 21.96 17.46 -4.10
N LYS A 68 21.04 18.40 -4.38
CA LYS A 68 20.19 18.49 -5.60
C LYS A 68 20.94 18.15 -6.91
N PHE A 69 22.24 18.42 -6.99
CA PHE A 69 23.08 18.10 -8.14
C PHE A 69 23.13 16.59 -8.44
N PHE A 70 23.30 15.75 -7.43
CA PHE A 70 23.34 14.31 -7.61
C PHE A 70 21.98 13.75 -8.07
N PHE A 71 20.88 14.32 -7.59
CA PHE A 71 19.54 13.95 -8.06
C PHE A 71 19.26 14.36 -9.48
N SER A 72 19.79 15.51 -9.90
CA SER A 72 19.72 15.95 -11.30
C SER A 72 20.53 15.03 -12.20
N LEU A 73 21.72 14.63 -11.76
CA LEU A 73 22.55 13.63 -12.47
C LEU A 73 21.84 12.28 -12.59
N LEU A 74 21.13 11.87 -11.55
CA LEU A 74 20.34 10.63 -11.57
C LEU A 74 19.18 10.70 -12.55
N LYS A 75 18.44 11.81 -12.60
CA LYS A 75 17.38 11.99 -13.60
C LYS A 75 17.92 11.87 -15.01
N ILE A 76 19.13 12.40 -15.26
CA ILE A 76 19.82 12.28 -16.55
C ILE A 76 20.19 10.81 -16.82
N ILE A 77 20.76 10.11 -15.84
CA ILE A 77 21.13 8.68 -15.99
C ILE A 77 19.88 7.81 -16.25
N MET A 78 18.75 8.14 -15.62
CA MET A 78 17.47 7.44 -15.82
C MET A 78 16.85 7.65 -17.20
N SER A 79 17.31 8.63 -17.98
CA SER A 79 16.87 8.85 -19.36
C SER A 79 17.61 7.98 -20.39
N PHE A 80 18.61 7.19 -19.98
CA PHE A 80 19.37 6.31 -20.87
C PHE A 80 18.62 5.00 -21.25
N PRO A 81 18.97 4.38 -22.41
CA PRO A 81 18.32 3.16 -22.88
C PRO A 81 18.38 2.01 -21.87
N LEU A 82 17.33 1.21 -21.85
CA LEU A 82 16.99 0.15 -20.91
C LEU A 82 18.08 -0.89 -20.61
N ILE A 83 18.98 -1.18 -21.57
CA ILE A 83 20.06 -2.18 -21.41
C ILE A 83 21.14 -1.64 -20.47
N ILE A 84 21.43 -0.35 -20.57
CA ILE A 84 22.39 0.35 -19.70
C ILE A 84 21.79 0.51 -18.30
N LEU A 85 20.48 0.81 -18.22
CA LEU A 85 19.75 0.95 -16.95
C LEU A 85 19.70 -0.35 -16.13
N LYS A 86 19.70 -1.54 -16.75
CA LYS A 86 19.74 -2.82 -16.01
C LYS A 86 21.06 -3.04 -15.26
N LYS A 87 22.19 -2.71 -15.88
CA LYS A 87 23.51 -2.78 -15.22
C LYS A 87 23.66 -1.67 -14.17
N LEU A 88 23.28 -0.46 -14.52
CA LEU A 88 23.29 0.70 -13.62
C LEU A 88 22.31 0.51 -12.45
N ASN A 89 21.15 -0.13 -12.65
CA ASN A 89 20.19 -0.41 -11.60
C ASN A 89 20.74 -1.39 -10.53
N ARG A 90 21.61 -2.31 -10.90
CA ARG A 90 22.31 -3.20 -9.94
C ARG A 90 23.36 -2.44 -9.13
N ILE A 91 24.18 -1.63 -9.80
CA ILE A 91 25.18 -0.75 -9.15
C ILE A 91 24.44 0.26 -8.28
N TRP A 92 23.36 0.86 -8.79
CA TRP A 92 22.55 1.84 -8.11
C TRP A 92 21.85 1.28 -6.89
N ARG A 93 21.23 0.09 -6.95
CA ARG A 93 20.69 -0.58 -5.76
C ARG A 93 21.75 -0.82 -4.69
N ASN A 94 22.98 -1.14 -5.11
CA ASN A 94 24.09 -1.30 -4.18
C ASN A 94 24.50 0.05 -3.55
N ILE A 95 24.60 1.11 -4.33
CA ILE A 95 24.92 2.45 -3.83
C ILE A 95 23.76 2.96 -2.93
N TYR A 96 22.52 2.82 -3.37
CA TYR A 96 21.32 3.22 -2.64
C TYR A 96 21.14 2.44 -1.32
N ASN A 97 21.52 1.17 -1.28
CA ASN A 97 21.48 0.36 -0.08
C ASN A 97 22.71 0.54 0.81
N ASN A 98 23.74 1.24 0.35
CA ASN A 98 24.92 1.56 1.15
C ASN A 98 24.71 2.86 1.95
N LYS A 99 25.48 3.01 3.06
CA LYS A 99 25.43 4.15 4.00
C LYS A 99 25.58 5.55 3.37
N ILE A 100 25.89 5.65 2.08
CA ILE A 100 26.14 6.92 1.37
C ILE A 100 24.92 7.86 1.41
N PHE A 101 23.69 7.32 1.42
CA PHE A 101 22.45 8.12 1.37
C PHE A 101 21.72 8.22 2.70
N PHE A 102 22.18 7.53 3.73
CA PHE A 102 21.49 7.48 5.00
C PHE A 102 22.51 7.38 6.12
N ASN A 103 22.70 8.47 6.86
CA ASN A 103 23.67 8.55 7.96
C ASN A 103 22.92 8.65 9.29
N GLU A 104 23.26 7.79 10.25
CA GLU A 104 22.63 7.71 11.56
C GLU A 104 22.80 9.01 12.37
N ASP A 105 24.01 9.59 12.40
CA ASP A 105 24.28 10.81 13.17
C ASP A 105 23.52 12.02 12.64
N GLN A 106 23.39 12.12 11.31
CA GLN A 106 22.57 13.17 10.68
C GLN A 106 21.10 12.97 10.99
N LEU A 107 20.62 11.71 11.04
CA LEU A 107 19.25 11.41 11.43
C LEU A 107 19.01 11.83 12.88
N ILE A 108 19.92 11.51 13.81
CA ILE A 108 19.82 11.93 15.21
C ILE A 108 19.74 13.47 15.30
N LYS A 109 20.64 14.19 14.62
CA LYS A 109 20.60 15.66 14.59
C LYS A 109 19.26 16.18 14.03
N PHE A 110 18.75 15.55 12.99
CA PHE A 110 17.44 15.90 12.40
C PHE A 110 16.27 15.66 13.37
N LEU A 111 16.25 14.51 14.04
CA LEU A 111 15.20 14.14 15.01
C LEU A 111 15.18 15.13 16.19
N ASN A 112 16.34 15.47 16.74
CA ASN A 112 16.48 16.44 17.82
C ASN A 112 16.08 17.86 17.39
N LYS A 113 16.60 18.34 16.26
CA LYS A 113 16.27 19.68 15.73
C LYS A 113 14.77 19.88 15.51
N ASN A 114 14.07 18.84 15.08
CA ASN A 114 12.63 18.91 14.81
C ASN A 114 11.78 18.48 16.02
N GLN A 115 12.36 18.22 17.17
CA GLN A 115 11.66 17.80 18.40
C GLN A 115 10.69 16.65 18.12
N ILE A 116 11.19 15.60 17.43
CA ILE A 116 10.37 14.45 17.06
C ILE A 116 10.01 13.66 18.32
N LYS A 117 8.71 13.34 18.47
CA LYS A 117 8.16 12.58 19.60
C LYS A 117 7.99 11.10 19.30
N THR A 118 7.77 10.76 18.03
CA THR A 118 7.63 9.38 17.57
C THR A 118 8.10 9.28 16.13
N VAL A 119 8.61 8.12 15.75
CA VAL A 119 8.92 7.77 14.36
C VAL A 119 8.02 6.62 13.92
N THR A 120 7.30 6.82 12.84
CA THR A 120 6.49 5.78 12.18
C THR A 120 7.17 5.32 10.91
N LEU A 121 7.29 4.01 10.76
CA LEU A 121 7.88 3.39 9.58
C LEU A 121 7.08 2.16 9.16
N GLU A 122 7.15 1.80 7.89
CA GLU A 122 6.59 0.55 7.40
C GLU A 122 7.59 -0.62 7.50
N ASN A 123 7.05 -1.82 7.70
CA ASN A 123 7.86 -3.02 7.75
C ASN A 123 8.53 -3.37 6.40
N SER A 124 8.05 -2.81 5.28
CA SER A 124 8.60 -3.00 3.93
C SER A 124 9.87 -2.21 3.64
N LEU A 125 10.22 -1.25 4.48
CA LEU A 125 11.49 -0.52 4.34
C LEU A 125 12.68 -1.48 4.21
N PRO A 126 13.66 -1.21 3.34
CA PRO A 126 14.88 -2.01 3.22
C PRO A 126 15.57 -2.17 4.59
N SER A 127 16.02 -3.39 4.91
CA SER A 127 16.55 -3.73 6.24
C SER A 127 17.67 -2.80 6.70
N LYS A 128 18.58 -2.40 5.80
CA LYS A 128 19.66 -1.45 6.13
C LYS A 128 19.13 -0.09 6.58
N LYS A 129 18.13 0.47 5.89
CA LYS A 129 17.49 1.73 6.25
C LYS A 129 16.75 1.61 7.57
N LYS A 130 15.97 0.53 7.73
CA LYS A 130 15.26 0.25 8.99
C LYS A 130 16.22 0.24 10.18
N ASN A 131 17.32 -0.49 10.08
CA ASN A 131 18.29 -0.60 11.18
C ASN A 131 18.90 0.76 11.55
N ILE A 132 19.23 1.60 10.56
CA ILE A 132 19.74 2.95 10.83
C ILE A 132 18.69 3.79 11.57
N ILE A 133 17.43 3.75 11.14
CA ILE A 133 16.34 4.50 11.79
C ILE A 133 16.14 4.00 13.23
N ILE A 134 16.06 2.68 13.40
CA ILE A 134 15.86 2.06 14.70
C ILE A 134 17.01 2.39 15.65
N ASN A 135 18.25 2.25 15.19
CA ASN A 135 19.42 2.57 16.03
C ASN A 135 19.44 4.04 16.42
N ALA A 136 19.15 4.94 15.47
CA ALA A 136 19.09 6.37 15.77
C ALA A 136 18.01 6.70 16.81
N CYS A 137 16.81 6.15 16.65
CA CYS A 137 15.70 6.37 17.58
C CYS A 137 16.00 5.80 18.96
N ASN A 138 16.55 4.57 19.04
CA ASN A 138 16.90 3.93 20.32
C ASN A 138 17.99 4.68 21.08
N LYS A 139 18.98 5.27 20.36
CA LYS A 139 20.04 6.09 21.01
C LYS A 139 19.51 7.34 21.68
N ILE A 140 18.40 7.89 21.23
CA ILE A 140 17.81 9.13 21.75
C ILE A 140 16.41 8.91 22.33
N GLU A 141 16.07 7.67 22.59
CA GLU A 141 14.84 7.25 23.27
C GLU A 141 13.55 7.77 22.63
N ILE A 142 13.50 7.79 21.29
CA ILE A 142 12.28 8.12 20.54
C ILE A 142 11.49 6.85 20.23
N PRO A 143 10.21 6.75 20.62
CA PRO A 143 9.36 5.60 20.35
C PRO A 143 9.20 5.33 18.84
N ILE A 144 9.28 4.04 18.46
CA ILE A 144 9.17 3.56 17.10
C ILE A 144 7.85 2.81 16.94
N ILE A 145 7.01 3.30 16.03
CA ILE A 145 5.79 2.63 15.61
C ILE A 145 6.02 2.01 14.24
N CYS A 146 5.89 0.71 14.12
CA CYS A 146 5.96 0.02 12.84
C CYS A 146 4.57 -0.34 12.36
N ILE A 147 4.25 0.00 11.12
CA ILE A 147 2.98 -0.34 10.47
C ILE A 147 3.24 -1.44 9.43
N ALA A 148 2.40 -2.47 9.42
CA ALA A 148 2.47 -3.50 8.40
C ALA A 148 2.17 -2.91 7.01
N SER A 149 3.04 -3.18 6.04
CA SER A 149 2.86 -2.74 4.65
C SER A 149 1.89 -3.65 3.91
N GLY A 150 0.70 -3.15 3.67
CA GLY A 150 -0.34 -3.87 2.92
C GLY A 150 -0.97 -5.01 3.71
N LEU A 151 -1.79 -5.80 3.03
CA LEU A 151 -2.50 -6.93 3.60
C LEU A 151 -1.83 -8.24 3.23
N PHE A 152 -1.87 -9.19 4.15
CA PHE A 152 -1.51 -10.57 3.83
C PHE A 152 -2.70 -11.24 3.15
N THR A 153 -2.55 -11.57 1.88
CA THR A 153 -3.60 -12.16 1.04
C THR A 153 -3.30 -13.62 0.66
N GLN A 154 -2.15 -14.13 1.08
CA GLN A 154 -1.71 -15.49 0.81
C GLN A 154 -1.23 -16.16 2.09
N LYS A 155 -1.56 -17.43 2.25
CA LYS A 155 -1.10 -18.31 3.36
C LYS A 155 0.41 -18.51 3.19
N LYS A 156 1.20 -17.98 4.10
CA LYS A 156 2.67 -18.11 4.11
C LYS A 156 3.11 -19.10 5.16
N LYS A 157 4.23 -19.77 4.89
CA LYS A 157 4.85 -20.68 5.88
C LYS A 157 5.93 -20.00 6.74
N GLU A 158 6.41 -18.82 6.34
CA GLU A 158 7.53 -18.14 6.99
C GLU A 158 7.05 -17.20 8.10
N ILE A 159 7.77 -17.23 9.20
CA ILE A 159 7.57 -16.38 10.38
C ILE A 159 8.26 -15.03 10.15
N ILE A 160 7.61 -13.95 10.51
CA ILE A 160 8.23 -12.61 10.52
C ILE A 160 9.32 -12.59 11.60
N GLY A 161 10.52 -12.14 11.22
CA GLY A 161 11.71 -12.17 12.08
C GLY A 161 11.51 -11.47 13.42
N ILE A 162 11.79 -12.21 14.49
CA ILE A 162 11.70 -11.76 15.89
C ILE A 162 12.66 -10.60 16.15
N ASP A 163 13.88 -10.66 15.62
CA ASP A 163 14.94 -9.66 15.84
C ASP A 163 14.53 -8.22 15.48
N PHE A 164 13.68 -8.07 14.47
CA PHE A 164 13.14 -6.76 14.12
C PHE A 164 12.06 -6.31 15.10
N PHE A 165 11.17 -7.24 15.49
CA PHE A 165 10.06 -6.96 16.39
C PHE A 165 10.55 -6.52 17.78
N GLU A 166 11.64 -7.08 18.28
CA GLU A 166 12.22 -6.73 19.57
C GLU A 166 12.75 -5.28 19.63
N LYS A 167 13.19 -4.76 18.50
CA LYS A 167 13.81 -3.43 18.38
C LYS A 167 12.84 -2.27 18.20
N ILE A 168 11.55 -2.55 18.03
CA ILE A 168 10.50 -1.54 17.90
C ILE A 168 9.63 -1.50 19.16
N ASP A 169 8.87 -0.43 19.31
CA ASP A 169 8.02 -0.22 20.48
C ASP A 169 6.60 -0.71 20.26
N PHE A 170 6.04 -0.46 19.08
CA PHE A 170 4.71 -0.89 18.70
C PHE A 170 4.69 -1.41 17.28
N PHE A 171 3.99 -2.53 17.07
CA PHE A 171 3.75 -3.12 15.77
C PHE A 171 2.25 -3.14 15.48
N LEU A 172 1.83 -2.31 14.54
CA LEU A 172 0.44 -2.20 14.11
C LEU A 172 0.18 -3.16 12.95
N THR A 173 -0.69 -4.14 13.14
CA THR A 173 -1.02 -5.12 12.10
C THR A 173 -2.48 -5.01 11.66
N PRO A 174 -2.76 -5.18 10.35
CA PRO A 174 -4.13 -5.14 9.83
C PRO A 174 -4.92 -6.41 10.13
N ASN A 175 -4.26 -7.56 10.24
CA ASN A 175 -4.88 -8.87 10.41
C ASN A 175 -3.90 -9.88 11.00
N LEU A 176 -4.40 -11.10 11.27
CA LEU A 176 -3.62 -12.20 11.85
C LEU A 176 -3.19 -13.25 10.80
N PHE A 177 -3.30 -12.97 9.51
CA PHE A 177 -2.94 -13.92 8.46
C PHE A 177 -1.43 -14.15 8.31
N ALA A 178 -0.61 -13.22 8.79
CA ALA A 178 0.83 -13.47 8.86
C ALA A 178 1.14 -14.54 9.92
N PRO A 179 2.09 -15.42 9.66
CA PRO A 179 2.54 -16.42 10.63
C PRO A 179 3.40 -15.75 11.70
N TYR A 180 2.75 -15.19 12.70
CA TYR A 180 3.42 -14.62 13.86
C TYR A 180 3.72 -15.72 14.89
N SER A 181 4.89 -15.65 15.53
CA SER A 181 5.20 -16.51 16.66
C SER A 181 4.28 -16.20 17.87
N LYS A 182 4.06 -17.20 18.73
CA LYS A 182 3.29 -16.99 19.97
C LYS A 182 3.85 -15.86 20.83
N ASN A 183 5.17 -15.70 20.87
CA ASN A 183 5.84 -14.62 21.63
C ASN A 183 5.46 -13.24 21.07
N ILE A 184 5.39 -13.10 19.75
CA ILE A 184 4.96 -11.84 19.12
C ILE A 184 3.48 -11.59 19.43
N LEU A 185 2.60 -12.58 19.23
CA LEU A 185 1.16 -12.44 19.44
C LEU A 185 0.81 -12.06 20.89
N ASN A 186 1.54 -12.59 21.87
CA ASN A 186 1.31 -12.33 23.28
C ASN A 186 2.00 -11.04 23.79
N SER A 187 2.77 -10.37 22.94
CA SER A 187 3.46 -9.15 23.33
C SER A 187 2.52 -7.95 23.38
N LYS A 188 2.63 -7.12 24.42
CA LYS A 188 1.94 -5.82 24.52
C LYS A 188 2.31 -4.85 23.40
N LYS A 189 3.42 -5.08 22.70
CA LYS A 189 3.85 -4.30 21.54
C LYS A 189 3.06 -4.61 20.27
N PHE A 190 2.40 -5.78 20.20
CA PHE A 190 1.65 -6.25 19.06
C PHE A 190 0.20 -5.78 19.15
N ILE A 191 -0.22 -4.99 18.18
CA ILE A 191 -1.54 -4.34 18.18
C ILE A 191 -2.27 -4.71 16.90
N LEU A 192 -3.34 -5.49 17.05
CA LEU A 192 -4.29 -5.75 15.97
C LEU A 192 -5.26 -4.57 15.88
N CYS A 193 -5.12 -3.76 14.85
CA CYS A 193 -5.84 -2.48 14.76
C CYS A 193 -6.57 -2.25 13.43
N GLY A 194 -6.41 -3.15 12.47
CA GLY A 194 -6.87 -2.95 11.12
C GLY A 194 -5.88 -2.14 10.26
N SER A 195 -6.24 -1.90 9.01
CA SER A 195 -5.42 -1.14 8.08
C SER A 195 -6.00 0.25 7.83
N PRO A 196 -5.27 1.33 8.16
CA PRO A 196 -5.79 2.71 8.08
C PRO A 196 -6.31 3.11 6.70
N ARG A 197 -5.69 2.59 5.62
CA ARG A 197 -6.11 2.89 4.25
C ARG A 197 -7.52 2.42 3.91
N TYR A 198 -8.07 1.49 4.69
CA TYR A 198 -9.43 0.95 4.53
C TYR A 198 -10.42 1.50 5.55
N ASP A 199 -10.03 2.52 6.30
CA ASP A 199 -10.95 3.23 7.18
C ASP A 199 -12.13 3.82 6.39
N TYR A 200 -13.35 3.64 6.88
CA TYR A 200 -14.56 4.00 6.14
C TYR A 200 -14.65 5.51 5.84
N GLU A 201 -14.31 6.34 6.82
CA GLU A 201 -14.32 7.81 6.64
C GLU A 201 -13.19 8.25 5.68
N TRP A 202 -12.05 7.57 5.75
CA TRP A 202 -10.95 7.82 4.82
C TRP A 202 -11.33 7.49 3.37
N ILE A 203 -12.01 6.36 3.15
CA ILE A 203 -12.47 5.97 1.80
C ILE A 203 -13.47 6.98 1.22
N LYS A 204 -14.38 7.51 2.03
CA LYS A 204 -15.24 8.60 1.59
C LYS A 204 -14.43 9.82 1.15
N LYS A 205 -13.45 10.21 1.97
CA LYS A 205 -12.57 11.34 1.70
C LYS A 205 -11.72 11.15 0.45
N LEU A 206 -11.28 9.94 0.14
CA LEU A 206 -10.53 9.67 -1.10
C LEU A 206 -11.34 10.01 -2.36
N LYS A 207 -12.66 9.86 -2.37
CA LYS A 207 -13.52 10.27 -3.49
C LYS A 207 -13.41 11.77 -3.75
N GLU A 208 -13.34 12.58 -2.69
CA GLU A 208 -13.20 14.04 -2.77
C GLU A 208 -11.77 14.44 -3.19
N ILE A 209 -10.74 13.78 -2.63
CA ILE A 209 -9.33 14.08 -2.92
C ILE A 209 -9.02 13.84 -4.40
N TYR A 210 -9.57 12.75 -4.96
CA TYR A 210 -9.31 12.39 -6.35
C TYR A 210 -10.25 13.09 -7.33
N ASP A 211 -11.31 13.78 -6.84
CA ASP A 211 -12.29 14.52 -7.66
C ASP A 211 -12.82 13.72 -8.87
N TYR A 212 -13.10 12.44 -8.61
CA TYR A 212 -13.53 11.56 -9.68
C TYR A 212 -15.02 11.71 -9.95
N LYS A 213 -15.38 12.23 -11.12
CA LYS A 213 -16.76 12.32 -11.60
C LYS A 213 -17.12 11.03 -12.34
N TYR A 214 -18.06 10.28 -11.80
CA TYR A 214 -18.60 9.10 -12.48
C TYR A 214 -19.42 9.54 -13.69
N ASP A 215 -18.99 9.15 -14.90
CA ASP A 215 -19.73 9.45 -16.12
C ASP A 215 -20.92 8.46 -16.27
N LEU A 216 -22.09 8.89 -15.82
CA LEU A 216 -23.33 8.12 -15.89
C LEU A 216 -23.84 7.95 -17.33
N LYS A 217 -23.37 8.76 -18.28
CA LYS A 217 -23.81 8.72 -19.68
C LYS A 217 -23.13 7.59 -20.46
N ASN A 218 -21.99 7.12 -20.02
CA ASN A 218 -21.26 6.06 -20.69
C ASN A 218 -21.82 4.68 -20.29
N LYS A 219 -22.57 4.04 -21.20
CA LYS A 219 -23.18 2.71 -20.99
C LYS A 219 -22.19 1.54 -21.12
N LYS A 220 -20.88 1.80 -21.30
CA LYS A 220 -19.88 0.74 -21.37
C LYS A 220 -19.60 0.15 -19.99
N LEU A 221 -19.47 -1.16 -19.94
CA LEU A 221 -19.02 -1.88 -18.75
C LEU A 221 -17.53 -1.58 -18.49
N LYS A 222 -17.21 -1.03 -17.33
CA LYS A 222 -15.86 -0.58 -16.98
C LYS A 222 -15.12 -1.64 -16.16
N ILE A 223 -14.02 -2.12 -16.69
CA ILE A 223 -13.18 -3.15 -16.05
C ILE A 223 -11.82 -2.56 -15.65
N ALA A 224 -11.51 -2.55 -14.38
CA ALA A 224 -10.16 -2.31 -13.90
C ALA A 224 -9.41 -3.64 -13.78
N TYR A 225 -8.34 -3.78 -14.53
CA TYR A 225 -7.51 -4.98 -14.55
C TYR A 225 -6.16 -4.74 -13.91
N PHE A 226 -5.83 -5.51 -12.89
CA PHE A 226 -4.56 -5.38 -12.17
C PHE A 226 -3.71 -6.63 -12.37
N THR A 227 -2.56 -6.46 -13.01
CA THR A 227 -1.57 -7.52 -13.12
C THR A 227 -0.74 -7.63 -11.84
N ARG A 228 -0.34 -8.84 -11.49
CA ARG A 228 0.74 -9.03 -10.52
C ARG A 228 2.07 -9.10 -11.26
N THR A 229 3.13 -8.52 -10.68
CA THR A 229 4.47 -8.39 -11.26
C THR A 229 4.81 -9.24 -12.49
N THR A 230 5.39 -8.62 -13.36
CA THR A 230 5.92 -8.70 -14.70
C THR A 230 6.50 -10.02 -15.21
N SER A 231 6.77 -11.02 -14.40
CA SER A 231 7.46 -12.22 -14.89
C SER A 231 6.62 -13.49 -14.84
N TYR A 232 5.61 -13.53 -14.00
CA TYR A 232 4.83 -14.74 -13.83
C TYR A 232 3.57 -14.68 -14.69
N ASN A 233 3.40 -15.69 -15.55
CA ASN A 233 2.21 -15.86 -16.41
C ASN A 233 1.89 -14.65 -17.31
N PHE A 234 2.91 -13.87 -17.70
CA PHE A 234 2.73 -12.67 -18.50
C PHE A 234 1.92 -12.90 -19.78
N ASN A 235 2.22 -13.98 -20.53
CA ASN A 235 1.52 -14.31 -21.75
C ASN A 235 0.04 -14.63 -21.50
N GLN A 236 -0.29 -15.29 -20.40
CA GLN A 236 -1.67 -15.61 -20.01
C GLN A 236 -2.44 -14.35 -19.62
N HIS A 237 -1.82 -13.40 -18.91
CA HIS A 237 -2.39 -12.10 -18.66
C HIS A 237 -2.68 -11.35 -19.97
N LEU A 238 -1.73 -11.37 -20.91
CA LEU A 238 -1.88 -10.75 -22.24
C LEU A 238 -3.05 -11.35 -23.03
N GLU A 239 -3.13 -12.67 -23.04
CA GLU A 239 -4.20 -13.41 -23.72
C GLU A 239 -5.57 -13.05 -23.12
N LEU A 240 -5.69 -13.05 -21.80
CA LEU A 240 -6.94 -12.69 -21.14
C LEU A 240 -7.34 -11.24 -21.46
N ILE A 241 -6.40 -10.29 -21.42
CA ILE A 241 -6.68 -8.89 -21.78
C ILE A 241 -7.15 -8.78 -23.23
N LYS A 242 -6.55 -9.53 -24.18
CA LYS A 242 -7.00 -9.57 -25.58
C LYS A 242 -8.43 -10.08 -25.68
N LYS A 243 -8.77 -11.19 -25.01
CA LYS A 243 -10.13 -11.75 -24.96
C LYS A 243 -11.14 -10.74 -24.37
N LEU A 244 -10.77 -10.08 -23.27
CA LEU A 244 -11.64 -9.07 -22.65
C LEU A 244 -11.91 -7.87 -23.57
N LYS A 245 -10.92 -7.42 -24.34
CA LYS A 245 -11.09 -6.32 -25.32
C LYS A 245 -12.02 -6.67 -26.48
N GLN A 246 -12.29 -7.95 -26.73
CA GLN A 246 -13.23 -8.42 -27.76
C GLN A 246 -14.68 -8.41 -27.28
N ILE A 247 -14.94 -8.28 -25.98
CA ILE A 247 -16.32 -8.19 -25.46
C ILE A 247 -16.91 -6.85 -25.84
N LYS A 248 -18.09 -6.88 -26.48
CA LYS A 248 -18.83 -5.66 -26.89
C LYS A 248 -19.18 -4.80 -25.68
N ASN A 249 -19.14 -3.50 -25.85
CA ASN A 249 -19.49 -2.50 -24.81
C ASN A 249 -18.68 -2.61 -23.51
N VAL A 250 -17.44 -3.06 -23.59
CA VAL A 250 -16.50 -3.09 -22.46
C VAL A 250 -15.42 -2.03 -22.66
N GLU A 251 -15.07 -1.33 -21.59
CA GLU A 251 -13.90 -0.46 -21.50
C GLU A 251 -12.95 -1.01 -20.42
N ILE A 252 -11.67 -1.22 -20.78
CA ILE A 252 -10.69 -1.80 -19.86
C ILE A 252 -9.60 -0.80 -19.59
N LYS A 253 -9.32 -0.58 -18.33
CA LYS A 253 -8.13 0.15 -17.87
C LYS A 253 -7.20 -0.74 -17.07
N LEU A 254 -5.90 -0.54 -17.26
CA LEU A 254 -4.87 -1.38 -16.65
C LEU A 254 -4.23 -0.64 -15.49
N GLY A 255 -4.27 -1.27 -14.32
CA GLY A 255 -3.66 -0.73 -13.13
C GLY A 255 -2.14 -0.91 -13.13
N ASN A 256 -1.44 0.20 -12.87
CA ASN A 256 0.00 0.23 -12.68
C ASN A 256 0.41 -0.33 -11.32
N LYS A 257 1.59 -0.98 -11.27
CA LYS A 257 2.23 -1.33 -10.00
C LYS A 257 3.24 -0.27 -9.59
N PRO A 258 3.02 0.39 -8.45
CA PRO A 258 3.92 1.44 -7.97
C PRO A 258 5.31 0.93 -7.53
N ARG A 259 5.55 -0.40 -7.52
CA ARG A 259 6.85 -0.98 -7.12
C ARG A 259 7.87 -1.11 -8.24
N GLU A 260 7.48 -0.90 -9.49
CA GLU A 260 8.39 -0.99 -10.63
C GLU A 260 8.96 0.39 -10.93
N ILE A 261 10.26 0.55 -10.65
CA ILE A 261 11.01 1.79 -10.91
C ILE A 261 11.11 2.08 -12.41
N VAL A 262 10.98 1.05 -13.24
CA VAL A 262 10.93 1.16 -14.70
C VAL A 262 9.80 0.29 -15.22
N PRO A 263 8.76 0.84 -15.80
CA PRO A 263 7.64 0.09 -16.38
C PRO A 263 8.06 -0.54 -17.71
N LEU A 264 8.99 -1.50 -17.67
CA LEU A 264 9.61 -2.09 -18.85
C LEU A 264 8.65 -2.90 -19.72
N LYS A 265 7.56 -3.41 -19.14
CA LYS A 265 6.57 -4.23 -19.84
C LYS A 265 5.16 -3.64 -19.81
N VAL A 266 4.95 -2.68 -18.97
CA VAL A 266 3.66 -2.00 -18.81
C VAL A 266 3.41 -1.05 -19.97
N SER A 267 4.45 -0.46 -20.56
CA SER A 267 4.34 0.32 -21.80
C SER A 267 3.78 -0.48 -22.99
N LEU A 268 3.91 -1.81 -22.98
CA LEU A 268 3.32 -2.68 -24.00
C LEU A 268 1.78 -2.77 -23.90
N PHE A 269 1.22 -2.46 -22.72
CA PHE A 269 -0.24 -2.52 -22.50
C PHE A 269 -0.92 -1.15 -22.51
N GLY A 270 -0.14 -0.05 -22.46
CA GLY A 270 -0.67 1.28 -22.17
C GLY A 270 -1.25 1.28 -20.75
N THR A 271 -0.63 1.94 -19.81
CA THR A 271 -1.21 2.11 -18.47
C THR A 271 -1.90 3.43 -18.39
N ASP A 272 -3.01 3.43 -17.70
CA ASP A 272 -3.67 4.67 -17.36
C ASP A 272 -2.90 5.37 -16.23
N ASP A 273 -2.87 6.69 -16.26
CA ASP A 273 -2.22 7.52 -15.24
C ASP A 273 -2.97 7.52 -13.90
N LEU A 274 -4.09 6.79 -13.83
CA LEU A 274 -4.89 6.67 -12.62
C LEU A 274 -4.23 5.76 -11.59
N ASN A 275 -4.28 6.16 -10.32
CA ASN A 275 -3.82 5.28 -9.24
C ASN A 275 -4.82 4.13 -8.96
N THR A 276 -4.43 3.18 -8.12
CA THR A 276 -5.23 2.00 -7.81
C THR A 276 -6.64 2.36 -7.31
N SER A 277 -6.75 3.30 -6.37
CA SER A 277 -8.04 3.70 -5.79
C SER A 277 -8.92 4.42 -6.81
N GLU A 278 -8.34 5.26 -7.66
CA GLU A 278 -9.07 5.91 -8.76
C GLU A 278 -9.62 4.89 -9.75
N LEU A 279 -8.82 3.89 -10.14
CA LEU A 279 -9.26 2.82 -11.04
C LEU A 279 -10.38 1.98 -10.46
N ILE A 280 -10.32 1.64 -9.17
CA ILE A 280 -11.39 0.92 -8.50
C ILE A 280 -12.67 1.75 -8.45
N ILE A 281 -12.57 3.07 -8.16
CA ILE A 281 -13.73 3.97 -8.16
C ILE A 281 -14.33 4.06 -9.56
N TRP A 282 -13.50 4.16 -10.59
CA TRP A 282 -13.92 4.25 -11.98
C TRP A 282 -14.61 2.98 -12.50
N SER A 283 -14.25 1.80 -12.01
CA SER A 283 -14.68 0.52 -12.55
C SER A 283 -16.03 0.03 -11.99
N ASP A 284 -16.70 -0.85 -12.74
CA ASP A 284 -17.83 -1.67 -12.29
C ASP A 284 -17.31 -3.04 -11.82
N ILE A 285 -16.28 -3.54 -12.50
CA ILE A 285 -15.65 -4.84 -12.24
C ILE A 285 -14.16 -4.65 -12.01
N VAL A 286 -13.64 -5.31 -10.98
CA VAL A 286 -12.21 -5.39 -10.71
C VAL A 286 -11.73 -6.82 -10.92
N VAL A 287 -10.72 -6.97 -11.78
CA VAL A 287 -10.08 -8.25 -12.10
C VAL A 287 -8.62 -8.20 -11.66
N SER A 288 -8.22 -9.10 -10.79
CA SER A 288 -6.83 -9.13 -10.28
C SER A 288 -6.42 -10.53 -9.81
N SER A 289 -5.11 -10.82 -9.82
CA SER A 289 -4.58 -11.93 -9.02
C SER A 289 -4.80 -11.67 -7.52
N ALA A 290 -4.56 -12.66 -6.66
CA ALA A 290 -4.75 -12.53 -5.22
C ALA A 290 -3.88 -11.41 -4.60
N THR A 291 -4.46 -10.21 -4.51
CA THR A 291 -3.82 -9.00 -3.98
C THR A 291 -4.79 -8.19 -3.12
N SER A 292 -4.26 -7.25 -2.35
CA SER A 292 -5.07 -6.34 -1.51
C SER A 292 -6.05 -5.45 -2.29
N VAL A 293 -5.86 -5.31 -3.60
CA VAL A 293 -6.80 -4.61 -4.49
C VAL A 293 -8.20 -5.23 -4.45
N LEU A 294 -8.29 -6.57 -4.33
CA LEU A 294 -9.56 -7.27 -4.24
C LEU A 294 -10.34 -6.89 -2.97
N VAL A 295 -9.64 -6.68 -1.85
CA VAL A 295 -10.29 -6.24 -0.60
C VAL A 295 -10.86 -4.84 -0.74
N GLU A 296 -10.09 -3.90 -1.32
CA GLU A 296 -10.55 -2.55 -1.60
C GLU A 296 -11.73 -2.52 -2.58
N SER A 297 -11.72 -3.43 -3.56
CA SER A 297 -12.79 -3.59 -4.53
C SER A 297 -14.11 -4.01 -3.87
N VAL A 298 -14.07 -5.03 -3.03
CA VAL A 298 -15.23 -5.48 -2.25
C VAL A 298 -15.78 -4.37 -1.36
N GLN A 299 -14.90 -3.66 -0.65
CA GLN A 299 -15.28 -2.55 0.23
C GLN A 299 -15.98 -1.39 -0.53
N ARG A 300 -15.75 -1.29 -1.84
CA ARG A 300 -16.35 -0.29 -2.71
C ARG A 300 -17.50 -0.82 -3.56
N ASP A 301 -18.08 -1.95 -3.20
CA ASP A 301 -19.22 -2.59 -3.87
C ASP A 301 -18.96 -2.87 -5.35
N ARG A 302 -17.73 -3.28 -5.70
CA ARG A 302 -17.40 -3.67 -7.07
C ARG A 302 -17.51 -5.19 -7.23
N LEU A 303 -17.97 -5.66 -8.41
CA LEU A 303 -17.83 -7.07 -8.73
C LEU A 303 -16.33 -7.40 -8.75
N THR A 304 -15.93 -8.31 -7.91
CA THR A 304 -14.51 -8.63 -7.68
C THR A 304 -14.21 -10.03 -8.18
N ILE A 305 -13.24 -10.14 -9.10
CA ILE A 305 -12.82 -11.40 -9.72
C ILE A 305 -11.34 -11.65 -9.35
N CYS A 306 -11.10 -12.74 -8.64
CA CYS A 306 -9.76 -13.23 -8.34
C CYS A 306 -9.30 -14.20 -9.43
N LEU A 307 -8.19 -13.89 -10.08
CA LEU A 307 -7.52 -14.75 -11.06
C LEU A 307 -6.66 -15.78 -10.31
N GLU A 308 -7.26 -16.84 -9.79
CA GLU A 308 -6.54 -17.84 -9.01
C GLU A 308 -5.47 -18.54 -9.86
N TYR A 309 -5.79 -18.93 -11.11
CA TYR A 309 -4.86 -19.58 -12.04
C TYR A 309 -3.67 -18.71 -12.47
N LEU A 310 -3.74 -17.38 -12.27
CA LEU A 310 -2.66 -16.43 -12.50
C LEU A 310 -2.02 -15.94 -11.19
N THR A 311 -2.41 -16.51 -10.07
CA THR A 311 -1.78 -16.25 -8.79
C THR A 311 -0.57 -17.17 -8.64
N PRO A 312 0.64 -16.64 -8.38
CA PRO A 312 1.83 -17.47 -8.25
C PRO A 312 1.69 -18.48 -7.11
N GLU A 313 1.84 -19.76 -7.43
CA GLU A 313 1.95 -20.86 -6.46
C GLU A 313 3.37 -20.98 -5.88
N ARG A 314 4.09 -19.88 -5.74
CA ARG A 314 5.42 -19.94 -5.15
C ARG A 314 5.31 -20.50 -3.74
N ASP A 315 6.00 -21.59 -3.50
CA ASP A 315 6.22 -22.19 -2.18
C ASP A 315 4.94 -22.70 -1.47
N ASN A 316 3.98 -23.24 -2.21
CA ASN A 316 2.72 -23.76 -1.68
C ASN A 316 1.84 -22.72 -0.95
N TYR A 317 1.81 -21.49 -1.41
CA TYR A 317 0.92 -20.47 -0.88
C TYR A 317 -0.47 -20.57 -1.51
N ALA A 318 -1.47 -20.88 -0.71
CA ALA A 318 -2.87 -20.73 -1.10
C ALA A 318 -3.34 -19.28 -0.89
N SER A 319 -4.31 -18.87 -1.69
CA SER A 319 -4.97 -17.58 -1.50
C SER A 319 -6.02 -17.68 -0.38
N TYR A 320 -6.07 -16.70 0.52
CA TYR A 320 -7.17 -16.60 1.49
C TYR A 320 -8.51 -16.22 0.85
N PHE A 321 -8.51 -15.74 -0.40
CA PHE A 321 -9.75 -15.41 -1.11
C PHE A 321 -10.60 -16.63 -1.43
N SER A 322 -9.99 -17.81 -1.56
CA SER A 322 -10.71 -19.07 -1.78
C SER A 322 -11.64 -19.43 -0.61
N ASP A 323 -11.36 -18.94 0.58
CA ASP A 323 -12.21 -19.12 1.77
C ASP A 323 -13.47 -18.20 1.72
N HIS A 324 -13.55 -17.29 0.73
CA HIS A 324 -14.58 -16.25 0.59
C HIS A 324 -15.25 -16.19 -0.79
N GLU A 325 -15.49 -17.34 -1.41
CA GLU A 325 -16.08 -17.43 -2.78
C GLU A 325 -17.47 -16.79 -2.91
N ARG A 326 -18.18 -16.60 -1.79
CA ARG A 326 -19.47 -15.90 -1.77
C ARG A 326 -19.33 -14.41 -2.04
N VAL A 327 -18.19 -13.82 -1.72
CA VAL A 327 -17.91 -12.40 -1.85
C VAL A 327 -17.05 -12.11 -3.07
N VAL A 328 -15.97 -12.90 -3.26
CA VAL A 328 -15.05 -12.77 -4.38
C VAL A 328 -15.26 -13.90 -5.36
N SER A 329 -15.48 -13.59 -6.63
CA SER A 329 -15.61 -14.61 -7.67
C SER A 329 -14.24 -15.20 -8.01
N ILE A 330 -14.03 -16.48 -7.70
CA ILE A 330 -12.78 -17.17 -8.00
C ILE A 330 -12.80 -17.70 -9.41
N ALA A 331 -11.86 -17.26 -10.24
CA ALA A 331 -11.69 -17.71 -11.62
C ALA A 331 -10.47 -18.60 -11.74
N LYS A 332 -10.70 -19.88 -12.13
CA LYS A 332 -9.67 -20.90 -12.35
C LYS A 332 -9.24 -21.01 -13.83
N SER A 333 -9.89 -20.22 -14.72
CA SER A 333 -9.52 -20.14 -16.14
C SER A 333 -9.99 -18.81 -16.76
N SER A 334 -9.48 -18.49 -17.96
CA SER A 334 -9.90 -17.31 -18.72
C SER A 334 -11.36 -17.38 -19.13
N GLU A 335 -11.89 -18.58 -19.46
CA GLU A 335 -13.27 -18.81 -19.85
C GLU A 335 -14.21 -18.50 -18.69
N LYS A 336 -13.83 -18.85 -17.45
CA LYS A 336 -14.61 -18.52 -16.26
C LYS A 336 -14.71 -17.00 -16.05
N VAL A 337 -13.62 -16.25 -16.29
CA VAL A 337 -13.63 -14.78 -16.23
C VAL A 337 -14.63 -14.21 -17.23
N ILE A 338 -14.55 -14.65 -18.49
CA ILE A 338 -15.44 -14.19 -19.56
C ILE A 338 -16.91 -14.49 -19.22
N ASN A 339 -17.20 -15.70 -18.74
CA ASN A 339 -18.55 -16.09 -18.35
C ASN A 339 -19.10 -15.22 -17.20
N ILE A 340 -18.28 -14.89 -16.19
CA ILE A 340 -18.69 -14.00 -15.09
C ILE A 340 -19.03 -12.62 -15.64
N ILE A 341 -18.21 -12.08 -16.55
CA ILE A 341 -18.39 -10.74 -17.11
C ILE A 341 -19.62 -10.69 -18.04
N ASN A 342 -19.80 -11.71 -18.89
CA ASN A 342 -20.96 -11.76 -19.79
C ASN A 342 -22.30 -11.90 -19.05
N ASN A 343 -22.28 -12.52 -17.86
CA ASN A 343 -23.46 -12.66 -16.99
C ASN A 343 -23.67 -11.44 -16.07
N PHE A 344 -22.79 -10.44 -16.14
CA PHE A 344 -22.94 -9.23 -15.36
C PHE A 344 -24.11 -8.40 -15.87
N ASN A 345 -25.10 -8.16 -15.01
CA ASN A 345 -26.26 -7.35 -15.32
C ASN A 345 -26.24 -6.08 -14.49
N PHE A 346 -26.16 -4.92 -15.15
CA PHE A 346 -26.17 -3.61 -14.50
C PHE A 346 -27.40 -3.35 -13.62
N ASN A 347 -28.56 -3.91 -13.97
CA ASN A 347 -29.82 -3.72 -13.25
C ASN A 347 -29.93 -4.63 -12.01
N ARG A 348 -29.22 -5.73 -12.01
CA ARG A 348 -29.02 -6.55 -10.84
C ARG A 348 -27.60 -6.22 -10.38
N LYS A 349 -27.45 -5.26 -9.45
CA LYS A 349 -26.23 -5.15 -8.68
C LYS A 349 -25.82 -6.59 -8.36
N SER A 350 -24.79 -7.04 -9.10
CA SER A 350 -24.38 -8.44 -9.26
C SER A 350 -24.46 -9.19 -7.94
N LYS A 351 -25.06 -10.40 -7.96
CA LYS A 351 -25.24 -11.25 -6.79
C LYS A 351 -25.58 -10.41 -5.55
N VAL A 352 -26.78 -10.45 -5.04
CA VAL A 352 -27.07 -9.86 -3.72
C VAL A 352 -26.13 -10.56 -2.74
N ILE A 353 -24.90 -10.04 -2.66
CA ILE A 353 -23.92 -10.54 -1.71
C ILE A 353 -24.49 -10.21 -0.34
N ASN A 354 -24.64 -11.21 0.49
CA ASN A 354 -25.13 -11.01 1.83
C ASN A 354 -24.22 -10.03 2.56
N LYS A 355 -24.78 -8.99 3.16
CA LYS A 355 -24.03 -8.01 3.93
C LYS A 355 -23.18 -8.65 5.03
N ASN A 356 -23.68 -9.73 5.63
CA ASN A 356 -22.91 -10.49 6.63
C ASN A 356 -21.67 -11.14 6.03
N ASP A 357 -21.75 -11.71 4.81
CA ASP A 357 -20.58 -12.30 4.16
C ASP A 357 -19.52 -11.22 3.82
N ILE A 358 -19.96 -10.02 3.40
CA ILE A 358 -19.06 -8.87 3.18
C ILE A 358 -18.42 -8.45 4.51
N SER A 359 -19.20 -8.34 5.57
CA SER A 359 -18.69 -7.93 6.90
C SER A 359 -17.65 -8.93 7.40
N LEU A 360 -17.92 -10.22 7.32
CA LEU A 360 -16.97 -11.29 7.70
C LEU A 360 -15.69 -11.24 6.84
N PHE A 361 -15.84 -11.02 5.55
CA PHE A 361 -14.71 -10.84 4.65
C PHE A 361 -13.85 -9.64 5.05
N LEU A 362 -14.46 -8.47 5.24
CA LEU A 362 -13.73 -7.25 5.62
C LEU A 362 -13.09 -7.40 7.02
N ASP A 363 -13.78 -8.01 7.98
CA ASP A 363 -13.20 -8.26 9.30
C ASP A 363 -11.97 -9.17 9.22
N SER A 364 -12.02 -10.22 8.40
CA SER A 364 -10.90 -11.15 8.22
C SER A 364 -9.65 -10.45 7.66
N PHE A 365 -9.82 -9.59 6.65
CA PHE A 365 -8.67 -8.97 5.95
C PHE A 365 -8.20 -7.68 6.58
N ILE A 366 -9.10 -6.85 7.11
CA ILE A 366 -8.79 -5.49 7.56
C ILE A 366 -9.25 -5.20 8.98
N HIS A 367 -9.70 -6.21 9.71
CA HIS A 367 -10.19 -6.09 11.07
C HIS A 367 -11.25 -4.99 11.23
N MET A 368 -12.21 -4.99 10.34
CA MET A 368 -13.32 -4.03 10.31
C MET A 368 -14.57 -4.68 10.90
N LYS A 369 -14.73 -4.60 12.21
CA LYS A 369 -15.77 -5.28 12.98
C LYS A 369 -17.22 -4.89 12.60
N ASN A 370 -17.42 -3.66 12.17
CA ASN A 370 -18.71 -3.15 11.70
C ASN A 370 -18.52 -1.83 10.92
N GLU A 371 -19.58 -1.33 10.28
CA GLU A 371 -19.56 -0.08 9.50
C GLU A 371 -19.20 1.17 10.33
N GLY A 372 -19.37 1.14 11.64
CA GLY A 372 -19.03 2.24 12.55
C GLY A 372 -17.63 2.15 13.15
N TYR A 373 -16.86 1.09 12.83
CA TYR A 373 -15.52 0.92 13.39
C TYR A 373 -14.51 1.85 12.72
N ASN A 374 -14.01 2.84 13.48
CA ASN A 374 -13.04 3.81 12.99
C ASN A 374 -11.62 3.33 13.30
N ILE A 375 -10.99 2.76 12.29
CA ILE A 375 -9.62 2.22 12.37
C ILE A 375 -8.61 3.33 12.70
N VAL A 376 -8.73 4.46 12.01
CA VAL A 376 -7.82 5.60 12.16
C VAL A 376 -7.87 6.16 13.57
N GLU A 377 -9.06 6.42 14.11
CA GLU A 377 -9.18 6.97 15.46
C GLU A 377 -8.67 6.02 16.54
N ASN A 378 -8.90 4.73 16.39
CA ASN A 378 -8.37 3.74 17.31
C ASN A 378 -6.84 3.72 17.32
N ILE A 379 -6.21 3.84 16.15
CA ILE A 379 -4.74 3.92 16.06
C ILE A 379 -4.22 5.24 16.63
N ILE A 380 -4.90 6.36 16.39
CA ILE A 380 -4.48 7.68 16.89
C ILE A 380 -4.42 7.72 18.42
N LYS A 381 -5.28 7.00 19.11
CA LYS A 381 -5.22 6.89 20.59
C LYS A 381 -3.86 6.42 21.09
N TYR A 382 -3.18 5.52 20.34
CA TYR A 382 -1.82 5.09 20.67
C TYR A 382 -0.81 6.22 20.51
N TYR A 383 -0.92 7.03 19.45
CA TYR A 383 -0.03 8.18 19.27
C TYR A 383 -0.21 9.25 20.35
N LEU A 384 -1.45 9.51 20.76
CA LEU A 384 -1.76 10.52 21.78
C LEU A 384 -1.27 10.09 23.17
N ASN A 385 -1.35 8.79 23.47
CA ASN A 385 -0.98 8.21 24.75
C ASN A 385 0.44 7.63 24.81
N ILE A 386 1.24 7.82 23.75
CA ILE A 386 2.52 7.10 23.58
C ILE A 386 3.51 7.35 24.72
N LYS A 387 3.55 8.56 25.29
CA LYS A 387 4.43 8.88 26.41
C LYS A 387 4.08 8.07 27.66
N THR A 388 2.81 7.87 27.93
CA THR A 388 2.33 7.07 29.07
C THR A 388 2.63 5.59 28.84
N LEU A 389 2.37 5.10 27.63
CA LEU A 389 2.62 3.71 27.24
C LEU A 389 4.13 3.38 27.22
N TYR A 390 4.98 4.35 26.84
CA TYR A 390 6.43 4.18 26.80
C TYR A 390 7.07 4.19 28.18
N LYS A 391 6.54 4.99 29.12
CA LYS A 391 7.04 5.05 30.51
C LYS A 391 6.71 3.80 31.33
N ASN A 392 5.73 3.02 30.91
CA ASN A 392 5.28 1.80 31.60
C ASN A 392 5.96 0.52 31.05
N LYS A 393 7.04 0.67 30.27
CA LYS A 393 7.99 -0.39 29.88
C LYS A 393 9.13 -0.49 30.88
#